data_0efd2185be57b5aceb089458afd7574a
#
_entry.id   0efd2185be57b5aceb089458afd7574a
#
_cell.length_a   1.000
_cell.length_b   1.000
_cell.length_c   1.000
_cell.angle_alpha   90.00
_cell.angle_beta   90.00
_cell.angle_gamma   90.00
#
_symmetry.space_group_name_H-M   'P 1'
#
loop_
_entity.id
_entity.type
_entity.pdbx_description
1 polymer ?
#
loop_
_entity_poly.entity_id
_entity_poly.type
_entity_poly.pdbx_seq_one_letter_code
_entity_poly.pdbx_strand_id
1 'polypeptide(L)'
;MKRVSFTPEEICKLTMEFYRRNYIEGLFLSSGILHSPDYTMGLLYETLYLLRTKYHFNGYIHVKGIPGASADLLELTGYLADRMSVNLELPTADALRQIAPNKVRKNILSPMRQLQNGIRQSREFHGVSSMKSRMYLDEKTYYNQMAEMKESYARLQDYHDGIAAIREHKARQSAVQSWGEEIAGGENSSRVRNVQKKLPQTTRGLMRPDHYFVPAGQSTQMVIGASDESDYQIISVSEALYQKFEMKRIFYSAFINVNHDSSLPDLPGPPLLREHRLYQADFLLRFYGFRADELLSEKNPNFNEQIDPKCNWAVHHLELFPVEINRADYYTLLRVPGIGTKIARRIMAARRYAKLDFSDLKKIGVVLKRAVYFITCKGKMMYHTRMEEGYITRNLMYQERPMQMLLSDGTVQTYEQLSLFDDRGKIVV
;
A
#
# COMPACT_ATOMS: atom_id res chain seq x y z
N MET A 1 -18.17 17.52 13.25
CA MET A 1 -18.77 16.49 12.38
C MET A 1 -19.53 15.46 13.23
N LYS A 2 -20.75 15.09 12.82
CA LYS A 2 -21.54 14.03 13.49
C LYS A 2 -20.90 12.68 13.18
N ARG A 3 -20.48 11.92 14.20
CA ARG A 3 -19.88 10.58 14.02
C ARG A 3 -21.01 9.54 13.97
N VAL A 4 -20.89 8.62 13.03
CA VAL A 4 -21.81 7.48 12.88
C VAL A 4 -20.99 6.20 13.02
N SER A 5 -21.49 5.24 13.78
CA SER A 5 -20.91 3.91 13.94
C SER A 5 -21.85 2.88 13.35
N PHE A 6 -21.32 1.98 12.54
CA PHE A 6 -22.06 0.83 12.00
C PHE A 6 -21.75 -0.42 12.81
N THR A 7 -22.77 -1.23 13.01
CA THR A 7 -22.62 -2.57 13.57
C THR A 7 -22.03 -3.54 12.54
N PRO A 8 -21.38 -4.64 12.95
CA PRO A 8 -20.91 -5.67 12.03
C PRO A 8 -21.96 -6.16 11.03
N GLU A 9 -23.19 -6.36 11.51
CA GLU A 9 -24.30 -6.83 10.68
C GLU A 9 -24.74 -5.80 9.63
N GLU A 10 -24.76 -4.51 9.97
CA GLU A 10 -25.08 -3.42 9.03
C GLU A 10 -24.00 -3.32 7.94
N ILE A 11 -22.71 -3.41 8.32
CA ILE A 11 -21.60 -3.42 7.36
C ILE A 11 -21.73 -4.61 6.41
N CYS A 12 -22.03 -5.80 6.94
CA CYS A 12 -22.21 -7.00 6.13
C CYS A 12 -23.35 -6.85 5.12
N LYS A 13 -24.51 -6.38 5.56
CA LYS A 13 -25.67 -6.17 4.67
C LYS A 13 -25.35 -5.18 3.57
N LEU A 14 -24.77 -4.02 3.92
CA LEU A 14 -24.38 -2.99 2.96
C LEU A 14 -23.35 -3.51 1.95
N THR A 15 -22.32 -4.22 2.43
CA THR A 15 -21.29 -4.81 1.58
C THR A 15 -21.89 -5.81 0.58
N MET A 16 -22.79 -6.68 1.05
CA MET A 16 -23.42 -7.68 0.18
C MET A 16 -24.36 -7.05 -0.85
N GLU A 17 -25.09 -6.01 -0.48
CA GLU A 17 -25.93 -5.28 -1.44
C GLU A 17 -25.11 -4.65 -2.58
N PHE A 18 -24.00 -4.00 -2.25
CA PHE A 18 -23.11 -3.43 -3.27
C PHE A 18 -22.42 -4.51 -4.12
N TYR A 19 -22.02 -5.61 -3.48
CA TYR A 19 -21.34 -6.70 -4.16
C TYR A 19 -22.28 -7.42 -5.15
N ARG A 20 -23.52 -7.72 -4.75
CA ARG A 20 -24.52 -8.36 -5.62
C ARG A 20 -24.90 -7.51 -6.82
N ARG A 21 -24.82 -6.18 -6.68
CA ARG A 21 -25.09 -5.23 -7.76
C ARG A 21 -23.85 -4.93 -8.61
N ASN A 22 -22.72 -5.60 -8.36
CA ASN A 22 -21.43 -5.37 -9.03
C ASN A 22 -20.90 -3.93 -8.89
N TYR A 23 -21.25 -3.23 -7.80
CA TYR A 23 -20.71 -1.90 -7.52
C TYR A 23 -19.33 -1.97 -6.87
N ILE A 24 -19.02 -3.08 -6.19
CA ILE A 24 -17.72 -3.33 -5.55
C ILE A 24 -17.23 -4.74 -5.86
N GLU A 25 -15.91 -4.90 -5.97
CA GLU A 25 -15.23 -6.20 -6.08
C GLU A 25 -14.67 -6.67 -4.74
N GLY A 26 -14.55 -5.77 -3.76
CA GLY A 26 -13.98 -6.05 -2.45
C GLY A 26 -14.35 -5.01 -1.41
N LEU A 27 -13.90 -5.25 -0.20
CA LEU A 27 -14.12 -4.40 0.96
C LEU A 27 -12.77 -3.93 1.53
N PHE A 28 -12.61 -2.61 1.74
CA PHE A 28 -11.63 -2.06 2.64
C PHE A 28 -12.31 -1.68 3.96
N LEU A 29 -11.96 -2.39 5.04
CA LEU A 29 -12.56 -2.18 6.34
C LEU A 29 -11.57 -1.51 7.30
N SER A 30 -11.97 -0.36 7.82
CA SER A 30 -11.20 0.45 8.76
C SER A 30 -12.11 1.06 9.83
N SER A 31 -11.56 1.31 11.01
CA SER A 31 -12.28 1.97 12.11
C SER A 31 -11.35 2.89 12.88
N GLY A 32 -11.89 3.93 13.50
CA GLY A 32 -11.28 4.58 14.65
C GLY A 32 -11.37 3.66 15.86
N ILE A 33 -10.60 3.94 16.92
CA ILE A 33 -10.65 3.16 18.15
C ILE A 33 -11.94 3.51 18.91
N LEU A 34 -12.77 2.47 19.15
CA LEU A 34 -13.96 2.52 19.98
C LEU A 34 -13.65 1.81 21.30
N HIS A 35 -13.89 2.44 22.44
CA HIS A 35 -13.61 1.94 23.78
C HIS A 35 -12.14 1.47 23.99
N SER A 36 -11.73 0.41 23.31
CA SER A 36 -10.35 -0.13 23.37
C SER A 36 -9.91 -0.68 22.01
N PRO A 37 -8.58 -0.85 21.81
CA PRO A 37 -8.06 -1.50 20.61
C PRO A 37 -8.62 -2.90 20.40
N ASP A 38 -8.69 -3.71 21.47
CA ASP A 38 -9.23 -5.08 21.41
C ASP A 38 -10.72 -5.11 21.08
N TYR A 39 -11.50 -4.22 21.69
CA TYR A 39 -12.92 -4.12 21.37
C TYR A 39 -13.15 -3.80 19.90
N THR A 40 -12.41 -2.80 19.41
CA THR A 40 -12.53 -2.38 18.00
C THR A 40 -12.08 -3.48 17.05
N MET A 41 -10.95 -4.14 17.35
CA MET A 41 -10.44 -5.24 16.53
C MET A 41 -11.41 -6.44 16.54
N GLY A 42 -12.08 -6.68 17.67
CA GLY A 42 -13.13 -7.69 17.81
C GLY A 42 -14.33 -7.43 16.88
N LEU A 43 -14.78 -6.18 16.76
CA LEU A 43 -15.85 -5.80 15.82
C LEU A 43 -15.43 -5.99 14.36
N LEU A 44 -14.17 -5.64 14.03
CA LEU A 44 -13.63 -5.87 12.68
C LEU A 44 -13.57 -7.38 12.38
N TYR A 45 -13.06 -8.17 13.32
CA TYR A 45 -13.04 -9.63 13.20
C TYR A 45 -14.43 -10.21 12.95
N GLU A 46 -15.43 -9.83 13.77
CA GLU A 46 -16.81 -10.30 13.62
C GLU A 46 -17.38 -9.96 12.25
N THR A 47 -17.14 -8.75 11.77
CA THR A 47 -17.55 -8.34 10.44
C THR A 47 -16.99 -9.27 9.36
N LEU A 48 -15.70 -9.56 9.41
CA LEU A 48 -15.05 -10.45 8.46
C LEU A 48 -15.57 -11.88 8.59
N TYR A 49 -15.74 -12.35 9.82
CA TYR A 49 -16.27 -13.68 10.10
C TYR A 49 -17.68 -13.85 9.52
N LEU A 50 -18.59 -12.92 9.79
CA LEU A 50 -19.95 -12.95 9.25
C LEU A 50 -19.94 -12.90 7.72
N LEU A 51 -19.12 -12.03 7.11
CA LEU A 51 -18.98 -11.94 5.66
C LEU A 51 -18.56 -13.28 5.05
N ARG A 52 -17.57 -13.95 5.63
CA ARG A 52 -17.02 -15.20 5.06
C ARG A 52 -17.93 -16.40 5.34
N THR A 53 -18.50 -16.52 6.55
CA THR A 53 -19.25 -17.71 6.96
C THR A 53 -20.75 -17.61 6.69
N LYS A 54 -21.41 -16.53 7.13
CA LYS A 54 -22.86 -16.37 7.00
C LYS A 54 -23.29 -15.86 5.62
N TYR A 55 -22.53 -14.87 5.09
CA TYR A 55 -22.89 -14.21 3.83
C TYR A 55 -22.16 -14.78 2.61
N HIS A 56 -21.18 -15.67 2.80
CA HIS A 56 -20.38 -16.29 1.75
C HIS A 56 -19.78 -15.25 0.76
N PHE A 57 -19.31 -14.14 1.33
CA PHE A 57 -18.65 -13.07 0.54
C PHE A 57 -17.30 -13.55 0.01
N ASN A 58 -17.18 -13.67 -1.31
CA ASN A 58 -15.98 -14.12 -2.00
C ASN A 58 -15.11 -12.96 -2.53
N GLY A 59 -15.52 -11.70 -2.32
CA GLY A 59 -14.76 -10.55 -2.70
C GLY A 59 -13.48 -10.37 -1.88
N TYR A 60 -12.58 -9.55 -2.40
CA TYR A 60 -11.33 -9.20 -1.73
C TYR A 60 -11.58 -8.42 -0.44
N ILE A 61 -10.93 -8.81 0.66
CA ILE A 61 -11.01 -8.09 1.94
C ILE A 61 -9.64 -7.55 2.33
N HIS A 62 -9.57 -6.22 2.44
CA HIS A 62 -8.46 -5.51 3.07
C HIS A 62 -8.91 -4.93 4.40
N VAL A 63 -8.31 -5.34 5.49
CA VAL A 63 -8.65 -4.83 6.83
C VAL A 63 -7.50 -4.04 7.44
N LYS A 64 -7.83 -2.97 8.15
CA LYS A 64 -6.86 -2.20 8.94
C LYS A 64 -6.75 -2.80 10.34
N GLY A 65 -5.58 -3.36 10.66
CA GLY A 65 -5.24 -3.81 12.01
C GLY A 65 -5.13 -2.62 12.96
N ILE A 66 -5.75 -2.74 14.12
CA ILE A 66 -5.77 -1.68 15.12
C ILE A 66 -4.49 -1.73 15.96
N PRO A 67 -3.66 -0.67 15.99
CA PRO A 67 -2.47 -0.61 16.83
C PRO A 67 -2.82 -0.80 18.31
N GLY A 68 -2.11 -1.69 18.99
CA GLY A 68 -2.37 -2.01 20.40
C GLY A 68 -3.40 -3.11 20.63
N ALA A 69 -4.03 -3.66 19.57
CA ALA A 69 -4.86 -4.85 19.70
C ALA A 69 -4.03 -6.09 20.04
N SER A 70 -4.67 -7.07 20.69
CA SER A 70 -4.03 -8.33 21.08
C SER A 70 -3.56 -9.12 19.86
N ALA A 71 -2.47 -9.84 20.04
CA ALA A 71 -1.85 -10.66 19.00
C ALA A 71 -2.83 -11.70 18.45
N ASP A 72 -3.63 -12.32 19.31
CA ASP A 72 -4.60 -13.35 18.95
C ASP A 72 -5.70 -12.81 18.04
N LEU A 73 -6.23 -11.60 18.31
CA LEU A 73 -7.25 -10.98 17.47
C LEU A 73 -6.72 -10.58 16.09
N LEU A 74 -5.47 -10.09 16.04
CA LEU A 74 -4.81 -9.77 14.77
C LEU A 74 -4.59 -11.05 13.94
N GLU A 75 -4.19 -12.14 14.59
CA GLU A 75 -3.96 -13.42 13.92
C GLU A 75 -5.27 -14.01 13.37
N LEU A 76 -6.32 -14.09 14.19
CA LEU A 76 -7.64 -14.58 13.77
C LEU A 76 -8.19 -13.78 12.60
N THR A 77 -8.06 -12.46 12.65
CA THR A 77 -8.52 -11.58 11.56
C THR A 77 -7.69 -11.80 10.29
N GLY A 78 -6.39 -12.10 10.43
CA GLY A 78 -5.49 -12.35 9.31
C GLY A 78 -5.87 -13.58 8.48
N TYR A 79 -6.50 -14.59 9.08
CA TYR A 79 -7.01 -15.76 8.35
C TYR A 79 -8.28 -15.48 7.54
N LEU A 80 -9.00 -14.39 7.84
CA LEU A 80 -10.24 -14.02 7.15
C LEU A 80 -10.01 -12.93 6.08
N ALA A 81 -8.88 -12.25 6.16
CA ALA A 81 -8.54 -11.13 5.29
C ALA A 81 -7.56 -11.54 4.19
N ASP A 82 -7.72 -10.99 3.00
CA ASP A 82 -6.74 -11.14 1.93
C ASP A 82 -5.52 -10.26 2.18
N ARG A 83 -5.73 -9.06 2.71
CA ARG A 83 -4.67 -8.11 3.08
C ARG A 83 -4.95 -7.48 4.44
N MET A 84 -3.88 -7.27 5.21
CA MET A 84 -3.96 -6.49 6.44
C MET A 84 -2.96 -5.33 6.38
N SER A 85 -3.37 -4.17 6.87
CA SER A 85 -2.50 -3.01 7.00
C SER A 85 -2.43 -2.52 8.44
N VAL A 86 -1.24 -2.14 8.86
CA VAL A 86 -1.02 -1.36 10.08
C VAL A 86 -0.34 -0.07 9.67
N ASN A 87 -1.01 1.06 9.88
CA ASN A 87 -0.50 2.34 9.38
C ASN A 87 0.65 2.85 10.24
N LEU A 88 1.75 3.22 9.58
CA LEU A 88 2.87 3.91 10.22
C LEU A 88 2.51 5.36 10.55
N GLU A 89 1.67 5.98 9.75
CA GLU A 89 1.20 7.36 9.74
C GLU A 89 2.31 8.35 9.40
N LEU A 90 3.40 8.40 10.16
CA LEU A 90 4.51 9.33 9.97
C LEU A 90 5.85 8.59 9.93
N PRO A 91 6.79 9.01 9.09
CA PRO A 91 8.05 8.28 8.88
C PRO A 91 9.01 8.40 10.08
N THR A 92 8.95 9.49 10.85
CA THR A 92 9.86 9.73 11.98
C THR A 92 9.17 9.54 13.33
N ALA A 93 9.96 9.21 14.36
CA ALA A 93 9.45 9.07 15.73
C ALA A 93 9.08 10.43 16.34
N ASP A 94 9.77 11.49 15.91
CA ASP A 94 9.55 12.84 16.42
C ASP A 94 8.24 13.42 15.89
N ALA A 95 8.01 13.31 14.58
CA ALA A 95 6.74 13.67 13.97
C ALA A 95 5.56 12.88 14.57
N LEU A 96 5.77 11.56 14.79
CA LEU A 96 4.73 10.73 15.40
C LEU A 96 4.39 11.19 16.82
N ARG A 97 5.39 11.58 17.64
CA ARG A 97 5.18 12.12 18.98
C ARG A 97 4.45 13.47 18.97
N GLN A 98 4.77 14.31 18.00
CA GLN A 98 4.20 15.65 17.87
C GLN A 98 2.74 15.60 17.40
N ILE A 99 2.45 14.83 16.35
CA ILE A 99 1.15 14.85 15.65
C ILE A 99 0.20 13.76 16.15
N ALA A 100 0.74 12.60 16.58
CA ALA A 100 -0.04 11.46 17.05
C ALA A 100 0.51 10.90 18.38
N PRO A 101 0.51 11.67 19.49
CA PRO A 101 1.17 11.33 20.75
C PRO A 101 0.67 10.02 21.37
N ASN A 102 -0.56 9.63 21.07
CA ASN A 102 -1.15 8.36 21.53
C ASN A 102 -0.65 7.13 20.75
N LYS A 103 0.14 7.32 19.68
CA LYS A 103 0.71 6.24 18.87
C LYS A 103 2.18 6.05 19.20
N VAL A 104 2.49 4.93 19.83
CA VAL A 104 3.87 4.55 20.12
C VAL A 104 4.40 3.68 18.99
N ARG A 105 5.60 3.97 18.49
CA ARG A 105 6.23 3.24 17.37
C ARG A 105 6.28 1.72 17.61
N LYS A 106 6.48 1.30 18.85
CA LYS A 106 6.46 -0.12 19.23
C LYS A 106 5.11 -0.77 18.93
N ASN A 107 4.00 -0.07 19.22
CA ASN A 107 2.64 -0.59 19.01
C ASN A 107 2.27 -0.68 17.52
N ILE A 108 3.05 -0.06 16.63
CA ILE A 108 2.91 -0.14 15.18
C ILE A 108 3.82 -1.25 14.62
N LEU A 109 5.09 -1.26 15.01
CA LEU A 109 6.07 -2.19 14.43
C LEU A 109 5.91 -3.63 14.94
N SER A 110 5.43 -3.83 16.19
CA SER A 110 5.18 -5.16 16.74
C SER A 110 4.10 -5.93 15.96
N PRO A 111 2.90 -5.38 15.69
CA PRO A 111 1.92 -6.01 14.81
C PRO A 111 2.44 -6.27 13.40
N MET A 112 3.19 -5.33 12.80
CA MET A 112 3.79 -5.54 11.48
C MET A 112 4.73 -6.75 11.46
N ARG A 113 5.53 -6.93 12.52
CA ARG A 113 6.42 -8.08 12.67
C ARG A 113 5.64 -9.38 12.86
N GLN A 114 4.57 -9.34 13.64
CA GLN A 114 3.67 -10.48 13.83
C GLN A 114 3.04 -10.91 12.49
N LEU A 115 2.50 -9.97 11.73
CA LEU A 115 1.95 -10.23 10.40
C LEU A 115 2.99 -10.84 9.46
N GLN A 116 4.21 -10.29 9.45
CA GLN A 116 5.31 -10.85 8.65
C GLN A 116 5.59 -12.32 9.00
N ASN A 117 5.69 -12.62 10.30
CA ASN A 117 5.96 -13.99 10.76
C ASN A 117 4.81 -14.93 10.39
N GLY A 118 3.56 -14.53 10.61
CA GLY A 118 2.39 -15.34 10.22
C GLY A 118 2.33 -15.59 8.71
N ILE A 119 2.61 -14.56 7.89
CA ILE A 119 2.68 -14.70 6.42
C ILE A 119 3.79 -15.68 6.00
N ARG A 120 4.98 -15.63 6.65
CA ARG A 120 6.08 -16.54 6.36
C ARG A 120 5.73 -17.98 6.74
N GLN A 121 5.23 -18.20 7.96
CA GLN A 121 4.82 -19.51 8.44
C GLN A 121 3.73 -20.13 7.54
N SER A 122 2.71 -19.35 7.18
CA SER A 122 1.66 -19.79 6.27
C SER A 122 2.20 -20.20 4.90
N ARG A 123 3.16 -19.45 4.34
CA ARG A 123 3.81 -19.80 3.07
C ARG A 123 4.67 -21.06 3.16
N GLU A 124 5.45 -21.17 4.21
CA GLU A 124 6.29 -22.35 4.47
C GLU A 124 5.43 -23.61 4.59
N PHE A 125 4.35 -23.53 5.35
CA PHE A 125 3.40 -24.63 5.50
C PHE A 125 2.79 -25.07 4.17
N HIS A 126 2.39 -24.12 3.32
CA HIS A 126 1.81 -24.43 2.01
C HIS A 126 2.84 -24.68 0.90
N GLY A 127 4.13 -24.79 1.23
CA GLY A 127 5.19 -25.01 0.24
C GLY A 127 5.38 -23.87 -0.77
N VAL A 128 4.88 -22.68 -0.47
CA VAL A 128 5.01 -21.51 -1.35
C VAL A 128 6.39 -20.89 -1.13
N SER A 129 7.30 -21.07 -2.07
CA SER A 129 8.64 -20.50 -1.99
C SER A 129 8.60 -18.96 -1.91
N SER A 130 9.62 -18.40 -1.22
CA SER A 130 9.70 -16.99 -0.90
C SER A 130 9.47 -16.04 -2.09
N MET A 131 9.02 -14.86 -1.76
CA MET A 131 8.53 -13.75 -2.59
C MET A 131 9.35 -13.34 -3.82
N LYS A 132 10.61 -13.76 -3.96
CA LYS A 132 11.47 -13.33 -5.07
C LYS A 132 11.04 -13.84 -6.45
N SER A 133 10.17 -14.84 -6.52
CA SER A 133 9.78 -15.47 -7.80
C SER A 133 8.32 -15.30 -8.21
N ARG A 134 7.42 -14.73 -7.38
CA ARG A 134 5.98 -14.71 -7.69
C ARG A 134 5.32 -13.35 -7.48
N MET A 135 5.70 -12.39 -8.30
CA MET A 135 4.91 -11.16 -8.45
C MET A 135 3.69 -11.32 -9.38
N TYR A 136 3.52 -12.50 -9.98
CA TYR A 136 2.36 -12.89 -10.78
C TYR A 136 2.00 -14.34 -10.44
N LEU A 137 1.00 -14.52 -9.56
CA LEU A 137 0.19 -15.72 -9.60
C LEU A 137 -0.53 -15.67 -10.95
N ASP A 138 -0.40 -16.72 -11.78
CA ASP A 138 -1.24 -16.84 -12.94
C ASP A 138 -2.71 -16.96 -12.49
N GLU A 139 -3.61 -16.55 -13.34
CA GLU A 139 -5.05 -16.49 -13.05
C GLU A 139 -5.58 -17.85 -12.55
N LYS A 140 -5.09 -18.96 -13.10
CA LYS A 140 -5.47 -20.32 -12.74
C LYS A 140 -5.04 -20.69 -11.31
N THR A 141 -3.83 -20.30 -10.90
CA THR A 141 -3.33 -20.51 -9.53
C THR A 141 -4.12 -19.65 -8.52
N TYR A 142 -4.53 -18.44 -8.91
CA TYR A 142 -5.40 -17.58 -8.10
C TYR A 142 -6.78 -18.23 -7.87
N TYR A 143 -7.44 -18.71 -8.93
CA TYR A 143 -8.75 -19.35 -8.82
C TYR A 143 -8.72 -20.69 -8.07
N ASN A 144 -7.67 -21.49 -8.22
CA ASN A 144 -7.49 -22.72 -7.45
C ASN A 144 -7.31 -22.43 -5.95
N GLN A 145 -6.50 -21.41 -5.60
CA GLN A 145 -6.34 -20.98 -4.21
C GLN A 145 -7.64 -20.44 -3.62
N MET A 146 -8.47 -19.76 -4.42
CA MET A 146 -9.80 -19.29 -3.99
C MET A 146 -10.79 -20.44 -3.79
N ALA A 147 -10.68 -21.52 -4.56
CA ALA A 147 -11.49 -22.71 -4.39
C ALA A 147 -11.13 -23.48 -3.10
N GLU A 148 -9.84 -23.65 -2.84
CA GLU A 148 -9.31 -24.22 -1.59
C GLU A 148 -9.70 -23.38 -0.37
N MET A 149 -9.69 -22.04 -0.47
CA MET A 149 -10.18 -21.16 0.57
C MET A 149 -11.66 -21.40 0.91
N LYS A 150 -12.52 -21.74 -0.08
CA LYS A 150 -13.94 -22.02 0.17
C LYS A 150 -14.15 -23.22 1.10
N GLU A 151 -13.42 -24.30 0.90
CA GLU A 151 -13.51 -25.48 1.77
C GLU A 151 -12.99 -25.17 3.18
N SER A 152 -12.03 -24.31 3.26
CA SER A 152 -11.36 -23.97 4.50
C SER A 152 -12.19 -23.05 5.40
N TYR A 153 -13.01 -22.13 4.86
CA TYR A 153 -13.89 -21.28 5.68
C TYR A 153 -14.97 -22.06 6.46
N ALA A 154 -15.38 -23.20 5.95
CA ALA A 154 -16.30 -24.08 6.68
C ALA A 154 -15.73 -24.55 8.03
N ARG A 155 -14.40 -24.66 8.15
CA ARG A 155 -13.70 -25.10 9.35
C ARG A 155 -13.44 -23.96 10.36
N LEU A 156 -13.69 -22.69 10.00
CA LEU A 156 -13.56 -21.56 10.92
C LEU A 156 -14.71 -21.44 11.93
N GLN A 157 -15.74 -22.26 11.78
CA GLN A 157 -16.89 -22.28 12.71
C GLN A 157 -16.43 -22.54 14.15
N ASP A 158 -15.48 -23.47 14.33
CA ASP A 158 -14.95 -23.84 15.63
C ASP A 158 -14.20 -22.69 16.34
N TYR A 159 -13.64 -21.72 15.58
CA TYR A 159 -13.00 -20.53 16.15
C TYR A 159 -14.00 -19.50 16.66
N HIS A 160 -15.16 -19.43 16.02
CA HIS A 160 -16.22 -18.51 16.41
C HIS A 160 -16.73 -18.80 17.82
N ASP A 161 -16.89 -20.08 18.17
CA ASP A 161 -17.39 -20.48 19.48
C ASP A 161 -16.42 -20.05 20.60
N GLY A 162 -15.10 -20.11 20.35
CA GLY A 162 -14.09 -19.61 21.27
C GLY A 162 -14.17 -18.08 21.48
N ILE A 163 -14.41 -17.32 20.42
CA ILE A 163 -14.52 -15.84 20.50
C ILE A 163 -15.88 -15.42 21.02
N ALA A 164 -16.96 -16.14 20.70
CA ALA A 164 -18.27 -15.90 21.28
C ALA A 164 -18.23 -16.08 22.80
N ALA A 165 -17.56 -17.11 23.30
CA ALA A 165 -17.35 -17.32 24.73
C ALA A 165 -16.56 -16.18 25.40
N ILE A 166 -15.51 -15.66 24.73
CA ILE A 166 -14.74 -14.50 25.21
C ILE A 166 -15.62 -13.24 25.24
N ARG A 167 -16.48 -13.05 24.25
CA ARG A 167 -17.43 -11.93 24.17
C ARG A 167 -18.48 -11.97 25.23
N GLU A 168 -19.13 -13.13 25.43
CA GLU A 168 -20.12 -13.29 26.50
C GLU A 168 -19.50 -13.01 27.87
N HIS A 169 -18.28 -13.46 28.08
CA HIS A 169 -17.57 -13.18 29.32
C HIS A 169 -17.23 -11.69 29.50
N LYS A 170 -16.79 -11.00 28.43
CA LYS A 170 -16.54 -9.54 28.45
C LYS A 170 -17.83 -8.74 28.56
N ALA A 171 -18.92 -9.14 27.88
CA ALA A 171 -20.21 -8.48 27.98
C ALA A 171 -20.82 -8.62 29.39
N ARG A 172 -20.65 -9.77 30.02
CA ARG A 172 -21.03 -9.97 31.43
C ARG A 172 -20.19 -9.12 32.38
N GLN A 173 -18.89 -8.97 32.12
CA GLN A 173 -18.01 -8.08 32.90
C GLN A 173 -18.36 -6.60 32.71
N SER A 174 -18.65 -6.14 31.50
CA SER A 174 -19.07 -4.75 31.25
C SER A 174 -20.45 -4.44 31.82
N ALA A 175 -21.39 -5.39 31.80
CA ALA A 175 -22.67 -5.25 32.47
C ALA A 175 -22.56 -5.20 33.99
N VAL A 176 -21.60 -5.93 34.58
CA VAL A 176 -21.28 -5.84 36.03
C VAL A 176 -20.56 -4.55 36.37
N GLN A 177 -19.69 -4.02 35.49
CA GLN A 177 -19.01 -2.75 35.69
C GLN A 177 -19.92 -1.53 35.60
N SER A 178 -20.95 -1.55 34.72
CA SER A 178 -21.94 -0.45 34.66
C SER A 178 -22.79 -0.31 35.93
N TRP A 179 -22.76 -1.27 36.82
CA TRP A 179 -23.37 -1.25 38.14
C TRP A 179 -22.40 -1.03 39.31
N GLY A 180 -21.10 -0.93 39.04
CA GLY A 180 -20.04 -0.91 40.05
C GLY A 180 -19.01 0.22 39.94
N GLU A 181 -19.18 1.22 39.08
CA GLU A 181 -18.18 2.30 38.87
C GLU A 181 -18.09 3.34 39.99
N GLU A 182 -18.76 3.15 41.12
CA GLU A 182 -18.61 4.03 42.30
C GLU A 182 -17.65 3.55 43.37
N ILE A 183 -17.06 2.34 43.29
CA ILE A 183 -16.15 1.86 44.36
C ILE A 183 -14.97 1.07 43.78
N ALA A 184 -13.75 1.60 44.04
CA ALA A 184 -12.45 0.94 44.10
C ALA A 184 -11.62 0.82 42.82
N GLY A 185 -10.55 1.65 42.78
CA GLY A 185 -9.34 1.44 42.01
C GLY A 185 -8.55 0.23 42.53
N GLY A 186 -7.86 -0.44 41.59
CA GLY A 186 -6.78 -1.38 41.85
C GLY A 186 -7.21 -2.83 41.94
N GLU A 187 -6.95 -3.59 40.88
CA GLU A 187 -6.71 -5.05 40.83
C GLU A 187 -7.16 -5.77 39.54
N ASN A 188 -7.07 -5.14 38.39
CA ASN A 188 -7.55 -5.77 37.14
C ASN A 188 -6.47 -6.39 36.21
N SER A 189 -5.17 -6.33 36.57
CA SER A 189 -4.14 -6.91 35.70
C SER A 189 -3.95 -8.43 35.85
N SER A 190 -4.38 -8.99 36.97
CA SER A 190 -4.23 -10.44 37.24
C SER A 190 -5.39 -11.30 36.70
N ARG A 191 -6.59 -10.73 36.55
CA ARG A 191 -7.75 -11.46 36.03
C ARG A 191 -7.73 -11.61 34.49
N VAL A 192 -7.18 -10.62 33.78
CA VAL A 192 -6.99 -10.71 32.32
C VAL A 192 -5.99 -11.80 31.94
N ARG A 193 -4.91 -11.99 32.75
CA ARG A 193 -3.95 -13.10 32.55
C ARG A 193 -4.57 -14.49 32.76
N ASN A 194 -5.58 -14.63 33.62
CA ASN A 194 -6.23 -15.91 33.85
C ASN A 194 -7.28 -16.28 32.79
N VAL A 195 -7.85 -15.31 32.11
CA VAL A 195 -8.76 -15.58 30.97
C VAL A 195 -7.94 -16.05 29.75
N GLN A 196 -6.76 -15.47 29.51
CA GLN A 196 -5.86 -15.96 28.46
C GLN A 196 -5.34 -17.39 28.70
N LYS A 197 -5.22 -17.83 29.99
CA LYS A 197 -4.84 -19.21 30.31
C LYS A 197 -5.97 -20.23 30.16
N LYS A 198 -7.22 -19.79 30.02
CA LYS A 198 -8.41 -20.63 29.81
C LYS A 198 -8.91 -20.67 28.38
N LEU A 199 -8.22 -20.04 27.42
CA LEU A 199 -8.47 -20.38 26.01
C LEU A 199 -8.18 -21.88 25.85
N PRO A 200 -9.11 -22.66 25.32
CA PRO A 200 -8.90 -24.09 25.13
C PRO A 200 -7.60 -24.32 24.35
N GLN A 201 -6.80 -25.31 24.73
CA GLN A 201 -5.63 -25.74 23.96
C GLN A 201 -5.99 -26.10 22.50
N THR A 202 -7.25 -26.33 22.23
CA THR A 202 -7.86 -26.48 20.91
C THR A 202 -7.69 -25.26 19.99
N THR A 203 -7.61 -24.02 20.50
CA THR A 203 -7.34 -22.85 19.65
C THR A 203 -5.94 -22.87 19.05
N ARG A 204 -4.92 -23.40 19.73
CA ARG A 204 -3.59 -23.60 19.15
C ARG A 204 -3.57 -24.71 18.08
N GLY A 205 -4.44 -25.71 18.19
CA GLY A 205 -4.61 -26.77 17.20
C GLY A 205 -5.42 -26.33 15.98
N LEU A 206 -6.34 -25.39 16.16
CA LEU A 206 -7.21 -24.84 15.12
C LEU A 206 -6.54 -23.71 14.30
N MET A 207 -5.48 -23.08 14.83
CA MET A 207 -4.63 -22.15 14.12
C MET A 207 -3.67 -22.84 13.15
N ARG A 208 -3.80 -24.12 12.88
CA ARG A 208 -3.06 -24.79 11.82
C ARG A 208 -3.67 -24.41 10.49
N PRO A 209 -2.83 -23.95 9.59
CA PRO A 209 -3.25 -23.21 8.43
C PRO A 209 -3.59 -24.15 7.28
N ASP A 210 -4.78 -24.69 7.29
CA ASP A 210 -5.45 -25.06 6.04
C ASP A 210 -5.83 -23.79 5.25
N HIS A 211 -5.63 -22.62 5.88
CA HIS A 211 -5.94 -21.29 5.35
C HIS A 211 -4.67 -20.46 5.16
N TYR A 212 -4.60 -19.79 4.04
CA TYR A 212 -3.56 -18.80 3.81
C TYR A 212 -3.75 -17.59 4.73
N PHE A 213 -2.78 -17.33 5.56
CA PHE A 213 -2.77 -16.14 6.39
C PHE A 213 -2.39 -14.91 5.56
N VAL A 214 -3.29 -13.93 5.45
CA VAL A 214 -3.08 -12.67 4.72
C VAL A 214 -2.39 -12.89 3.35
N PRO A 215 -2.99 -13.65 2.42
CA PRO A 215 -2.30 -14.12 1.21
C PRO A 215 -1.80 -13.00 0.30
N ALA A 216 -2.50 -11.85 0.25
CA ALA A 216 -2.05 -10.68 -0.50
C ALA A 216 -0.99 -9.84 0.26
N GLY A 217 -0.59 -10.27 1.47
CA GLY A 217 0.45 -9.67 2.27
C GLY A 217 0.05 -8.40 3.00
N GLN A 218 0.98 -7.83 3.75
CA GLN A 218 0.75 -6.62 4.53
C GLN A 218 1.06 -5.34 3.77
N SER A 219 0.45 -4.25 4.20
CA SER A 219 0.70 -2.90 3.70
C SER A 219 0.69 -1.88 4.85
N THR A 220 1.16 -0.67 4.56
CA THR A 220 1.13 0.46 5.49
C THR A 220 0.80 1.74 4.75
N GLN A 221 0.54 2.81 5.49
CA GLN A 221 0.28 4.14 4.97
C GLN A 221 1.08 5.18 5.74
N MET A 222 1.56 6.19 5.02
CA MET A 222 2.18 7.40 5.56
C MET A 222 1.44 8.63 5.05
N VAL A 223 1.29 9.62 5.92
CA VAL A 223 0.74 10.93 5.60
C VAL A 223 1.89 11.83 5.18
N ILE A 224 1.73 12.57 4.08
CA ILE A 224 2.76 13.38 3.45
C ILE A 224 2.41 14.86 3.58
N GLY A 225 3.36 15.65 4.12
CA GLY A 225 3.18 17.09 4.32
C GLY A 225 2.50 17.49 5.63
N ALA A 226 2.27 16.54 6.54
CA ALA A 226 1.83 16.84 7.90
C ALA A 226 2.97 17.29 8.82
N SER A 227 4.21 17.07 8.42
CA SER A 227 5.45 17.37 9.15
C SER A 227 6.58 17.65 8.15
N ASP A 228 7.73 18.08 8.67
CA ASP A 228 8.86 18.60 7.86
C ASP A 228 9.75 17.50 7.27
N GLU A 229 9.31 16.25 7.23
CA GLU A 229 10.12 15.18 6.67
C GLU A 229 10.39 15.38 5.18
N SER A 230 11.64 15.15 4.82
CA SER A 230 12.08 15.15 3.44
C SER A 230 11.63 13.88 2.69
N ASP A 231 11.56 13.95 1.37
CA ASP A 231 11.25 12.78 0.54
C ASP A 231 12.32 11.69 0.71
N TYR A 232 13.58 12.07 0.95
CA TYR A 232 14.66 11.13 1.24
C TYR A 232 14.39 10.30 2.49
N GLN A 233 13.93 10.95 3.58
CA GLN A 233 13.55 10.24 4.80
C GLN A 233 12.37 9.31 4.55
N ILE A 234 11.35 9.77 3.81
CA ILE A 234 10.16 8.98 3.50
C ILE A 234 10.52 7.73 2.68
N ILE A 235 11.29 7.87 1.59
CA ILE A 235 11.66 6.72 0.73
C ILE A 235 12.65 5.79 1.41
N SER A 236 13.55 6.30 2.28
CA SER A 236 14.47 5.47 3.06
C SER A 236 13.73 4.59 4.07
N VAL A 237 12.71 5.15 4.74
CA VAL A 237 11.82 4.37 5.60
C VAL A 237 11.03 3.34 4.77
N SER A 238 10.56 3.73 3.58
CA SER A 238 9.85 2.82 2.68
C SER A 238 10.71 1.65 2.24
N GLU A 239 11.95 1.91 1.84
CA GLU A 239 12.92 0.86 1.48
C GLU A 239 13.17 -0.09 2.65
N ALA A 240 13.40 0.44 3.86
CA ALA A 240 13.59 -0.36 5.07
C ALA A 240 12.35 -1.22 5.40
N LEU A 241 11.14 -0.72 5.18
CA LEU A 241 9.91 -1.48 5.38
C LEU A 241 9.75 -2.60 4.35
N TYR A 242 10.10 -2.38 3.09
CA TYR A 242 10.13 -3.44 2.07
C TYR A 242 11.15 -4.52 2.39
N GLN A 243 12.35 -4.13 2.81
CA GLN A 243 13.44 -5.08 3.09
C GLN A 243 13.24 -5.84 4.41
N LYS A 244 12.84 -5.14 5.49
CA LYS A 244 12.81 -5.71 6.85
C LYS A 244 11.46 -6.31 7.24
N PHE A 245 10.35 -5.81 6.66
CA PHE A 245 8.99 -6.25 6.99
C PHE A 245 8.25 -6.91 5.81
N GLU A 246 8.90 -7.07 4.66
CA GLU A 246 8.31 -7.69 3.46
C GLU A 246 6.98 -7.05 3.04
N MET A 247 6.88 -5.74 3.19
CA MET A 247 5.68 -5.00 2.79
C MET A 247 5.36 -5.23 1.32
N LYS A 248 4.09 -5.37 1.00
CA LYS A 248 3.62 -5.46 -0.38
C LYS A 248 3.40 -4.09 -1.01
N ARG A 249 2.95 -3.15 -0.21
CA ARG A 249 2.68 -1.80 -0.64
C ARG A 249 2.76 -0.81 0.52
N ILE A 250 3.25 0.35 0.23
CA ILE A 250 3.16 1.54 1.07
C ILE A 250 2.24 2.52 0.35
N PHE A 251 1.28 3.07 1.08
CA PHE A 251 0.41 4.12 0.59
C PHE A 251 0.92 5.45 1.11
N TYR A 252 0.93 6.44 0.24
CA TYR A 252 1.23 7.82 0.57
C TYR A 252 -0.07 8.60 0.45
N SER A 253 -0.37 9.45 1.42
CA SER A 253 -1.59 10.24 1.45
C SER A 253 -1.23 11.69 1.72
N ALA A 254 -1.54 12.57 0.80
CA ALA A 254 -1.32 14.00 0.97
C ALA A 254 -2.16 14.51 2.15
N PHE A 255 -1.53 15.28 3.02
CA PHE A 255 -2.15 15.86 4.21
C PHE A 255 -3.14 16.97 3.84
N ILE A 256 -4.27 16.98 4.53
CA ILE A 256 -5.28 18.05 4.45
C ILE A 256 -5.65 18.46 5.87
N ASN A 257 -5.46 19.73 6.21
CA ASN A 257 -5.85 20.28 7.50
C ASN A 257 -7.37 20.62 7.52
N VAL A 258 -8.20 19.58 7.66
CA VAL A 258 -9.67 19.72 7.62
C VAL A 258 -10.22 20.49 8.81
N ASN A 259 -9.55 20.42 9.95
CA ASN A 259 -10.02 21.03 11.20
C ASN A 259 -9.43 22.42 11.44
N HIS A 260 -8.57 22.92 10.55
CA HIS A 260 -7.84 24.19 10.72
C HIS A 260 -7.11 24.27 12.07
N ASP A 261 -6.51 23.16 12.49
CA ASP A 261 -5.73 23.09 13.72
C ASP A 261 -4.42 23.89 13.54
N SER A 262 -4.22 24.90 14.38
CA SER A 262 -3.06 25.80 14.32
C SER A 262 -1.73 25.10 14.65
N SER A 263 -1.76 23.92 15.25
CA SER A 263 -0.57 23.10 15.53
C SER A 263 -0.08 22.31 14.32
N LEU A 264 -0.88 22.26 13.24
CA LEU A 264 -0.60 21.53 12.01
C LEU A 264 -0.29 22.49 10.86
N PRO A 265 0.50 22.09 9.86
CA PRO A 265 0.80 22.92 8.71
C PRO A 265 -0.48 23.41 8.00
N ASP A 266 -0.55 24.71 7.76
CA ASP A 266 -1.60 25.30 6.93
C ASP A 266 -1.07 25.42 5.49
N LEU A 267 -1.24 24.36 4.73
CA LEU A 267 -0.81 24.29 3.33
C LEU A 267 -1.91 24.89 2.43
N PRO A 268 -1.55 25.60 1.34
CA PRO A 268 -2.53 26.16 0.40
C PRO A 268 -3.36 25.08 -0.33
N GLY A 269 -3.01 23.82 -0.13
CA GLY A 269 -3.72 22.64 -0.64
C GLY A 269 -2.92 21.37 -0.36
N PRO A 270 -3.52 20.19 -0.62
CA PRO A 270 -2.82 18.92 -0.42
C PRO A 270 -1.63 18.82 -1.37
N PRO A 271 -0.45 18.34 -0.93
CA PRO A 271 0.75 18.22 -1.76
C PRO A 271 0.66 17.01 -2.73
N LEU A 272 -0.30 17.03 -3.65
CA LEU A 272 -0.62 15.92 -4.56
C LEU A 272 0.53 15.60 -5.53
N LEU A 273 1.26 16.62 -6.01
CA LEU A 273 2.41 16.38 -6.89
C LEU A 273 3.53 15.65 -6.15
N ARG A 274 3.80 16.04 -4.90
CA ARG A 274 4.78 15.35 -4.04
C ARG A 274 4.35 13.91 -3.76
N GLU A 275 3.09 13.67 -3.42
CA GLU A 275 2.52 12.33 -3.26
C GLU A 275 2.73 11.49 -4.53
N HIS A 276 2.43 12.07 -5.70
CA HIS A 276 2.59 11.39 -6.98
C HIS A 276 4.06 11.02 -7.26
N ARG A 277 5.02 11.92 -6.96
CA ARG A 277 6.46 11.64 -7.12
C ARG A 277 6.92 10.54 -6.17
N LEU A 278 6.42 10.52 -4.94
CA LEU A 278 6.71 9.44 -3.98
C LEU A 278 6.18 8.09 -4.47
N TYR A 279 4.98 8.01 -5.05
CA TYR A 279 4.49 6.78 -5.69
C TYR A 279 5.35 6.34 -6.87
N GLN A 280 5.84 7.26 -7.68
CA GLN A 280 6.75 6.94 -8.77
C GLN A 280 8.09 6.41 -8.24
N ALA A 281 8.65 7.02 -7.21
CA ALA A 281 9.87 6.56 -6.55
C ALA A 281 9.69 5.19 -5.89
N ASP A 282 8.58 4.97 -5.18
CA ASP A 282 8.22 3.67 -4.62
C ASP A 282 8.21 2.55 -5.68
N PHE A 283 7.72 2.88 -6.88
CA PHE A 283 7.72 1.95 -8.00
C PHE A 283 9.15 1.62 -8.48
N LEU A 284 10.06 2.60 -8.45
CA LEU A 284 11.47 2.39 -8.79
C LEU A 284 12.17 1.50 -7.75
N LEU A 285 11.93 1.72 -6.46
CA LEU A 285 12.46 0.87 -5.38
C LEU A 285 12.02 -0.59 -5.55
N ARG A 286 10.71 -0.82 -5.78
CA ARG A 286 10.15 -2.18 -5.78
C ARG A 286 10.44 -2.98 -7.03
N PHE A 287 10.48 -2.35 -8.19
CA PHE A 287 10.44 -3.07 -9.47
C PHE A 287 11.65 -2.83 -10.37
N TYR A 288 12.41 -1.76 -10.14
CA TYR A 288 13.53 -1.39 -10.98
C TYR A 288 14.89 -1.59 -10.31
N GLY A 289 14.88 -1.95 -9.01
CA GLY A 289 16.09 -2.18 -8.24
C GLY A 289 16.87 -0.90 -7.95
N PHE A 290 16.17 0.24 -7.87
CA PHE A 290 16.75 1.47 -7.31
C PHE A 290 16.82 1.39 -5.79
N ARG A 291 17.73 2.14 -5.21
CA ARG A 291 17.86 2.34 -3.76
C ARG A 291 17.45 3.78 -3.41
N ALA A 292 17.06 3.99 -2.16
CA ALA A 292 16.68 5.31 -1.69
C ALA A 292 17.86 6.30 -1.78
N ASP A 293 19.06 5.87 -1.38
CA ASP A 293 20.29 6.65 -1.43
C ASP A 293 20.82 6.93 -2.86
N GLU A 294 20.35 6.16 -3.85
CA GLU A 294 20.60 6.37 -5.27
C GLU A 294 19.66 7.45 -5.85
N LEU A 295 18.43 7.53 -5.39
CA LEU A 295 17.43 8.47 -5.89
C LEU A 295 17.55 9.86 -5.27
N LEU A 296 17.85 9.94 -3.98
CA LEU A 296 17.96 11.18 -3.20
C LEU A 296 19.11 11.08 -2.19
N SER A 297 19.52 12.23 -1.64
CA SER A 297 20.56 12.31 -0.62
C SER A 297 20.23 13.40 0.39
N GLU A 298 21.00 13.49 1.48
CA GLU A 298 20.86 14.59 2.45
C GLU A 298 21.09 15.99 1.84
N LYS A 299 21.92 16.07 0.78
CA LYS A 299 22.16 17.33 0.07
C LYS A 299 21.00 17.70 -0.87
N ASN A 300 20.36 16.70 -1.48
CA ASN A 300 19.21 16.86 -2.37
C ASN A 300 18.06 15.99 -1.85
N PRO A 301 17.38 16.44 -0.77
CA PRO A 301 16.49 15.56 -0.02
C PRO A 301 15.08 15.42 -0.61
N ASN A 302 14.69 16.25 -1.59
CA ASN A 302 13.34 16.25 -2.13
C ASN A 302 13.34 16.06 -3.64
N PHE A 303 12.31 15.38 -4.15
CA PHE A 303 12.11 15.21 -5.59
C PHE A 303 11.76 16.52 -6.28
N ASN A 304 12.20 16.63 -7.52
CA ASN A 304 11.70 17.67 -8.41
C ASN A 304 10.24 17.35 -8.79
N GLU A 305 9.33 18.25 -8.49
CA GLU A 305 7.90 18.06 -8.78
C GLU A 305 7.60 18.13 -10.29
N GLN A 306 8.45 18.78 -11.09
CA GLN A 306 8.22 19.03 -12.52
C GLN A 306 8.63 17.86 -13.41
N ILE A 307 9.61 17.04 -12.99
CA ILE A 307 10.07 15.86 -13.73
C ILE A 307 9.92 14.58 -12.87
N ASP A 308 9.72 13.44 -13.52
CA ASP A 308 9.59 12.18 -12.80
C ASP A 308 10.92 11.77 -12.13
N PRO A 309 10.89 11.03 -11.01
CA PRO A 309 12.08 10.65 -10.25
C PRO A 309 13.15 9.92 -11.06
N LYS A 310 12.77 9.12 -12.06
CA LYS A 310 13.71 8.41 -12.92
C LYS A 310 14.40 9.33 -13.90
N CYS A 311 13.68 10.28 -14.48
CA CYS A 311 14.27 11.34 -15.30
C CYS A 311 15.18 12.23 -14.47
N ASN A 312 14.76 12.62 -13.27
CA ASN A 312 15.57 13.40 -12.35
C ASN A 312 16.89 12.69 -12.02
N TRP A 313 16.81 11.41 -11.67
CA TRP A 313 18.02 10.60 -11.43
C TRP A 313 18.94 10.56 -12.66
N ALA A 314 18.40 10.27 -13.84
CA ALA A 314 19.20 10.13 -15.05
C ALA A 314 19.91 11.44 -15.47
N VAL A 315 19.27 12.58 -15.24
CA VAL A 315 19.86 13.90 -15.52
C VAL A 315 21.05 14.20 -14.60
N HIS A 316 21.01 13.77 -13.34
CA HIS A 316 22.11 13.93 -12.38
C HIS A 316 23.21 12.86 -12.51
N HIS A 317 23.04 11.88 -13.43
CA HIS A 317 24.00 10.80 -13.67
C HIS A 317 24.32 10.66 -15.17
N LEU A 318 24.54 11.80 -15.82
CA LEU A 318 24.80 11.84 -17.26
C LEU A 318 26.09 11.11 -17.67
N GLU A 319 27.00 10.88 -16.72
CA GLU A 319 28.21 10.06 -16.91
C GLU A 319 27.92 8.59 -17.25
N LEU A 320 26.71 8.09 -16.92
CA LEU A 320 26.25 6.74 -17.24
C LEU A 320 25.61 6.64 -18.63
N PHE A 321 25.42 7.77 -19.30
CA PHE A 321 24.69 7.87 -20.56
C PHE A 321 25.56 8.42 -21.69
N PRO A 322 25.24 8.13 -22.95
CA PRO A 322 24.12 7.33 -23.44
C PRO A 322 24.35 5.80 -23.37
N VAL A 323 23.26 5.06 -23.18
CA VAL A 323 23.26 3.60 -23.12
C VAL A 323 23.01 3.00 -24.50
N GLU A 324 23.86 2.07 -24.96
CA GLU A 324 23.65 1.34 -26.21
C GLU A 324 22.61 0.21 -26.01
N ILE A 325 21.43 0.37 -26.61
CA ILE A 325 20.27 -0.53 -26.45
C ILE A 325 20.59 -1.98 -26.84
N ASN A 326 21.42 -2.16 -27.87
CA ASN A 326 21.74 -3.48 -28.38
C ASN A 326 22.74 -4.26 -27.51
N ARG A 327 23.36 -3.62 -26.50
CA ARG A 327 24.39 -4.24 -25.63
C ARG A 327 24.03 -4.23 -24.15
N ALA A 328 23.30 -3.21 -23.69
CA ALA A 328 22.99 -3.00 -22.27
C ALA A 328 22.32 -4.21 -21.63
N ASP A 329 22.69 -4.54 -20.40
CA ASP A 329 21.99 -5.56 -19.62
C ASP A 329 20.60 -5.09 -19.16
N TYR A 330 19.84 -6.02 -18.56
CA TYR A 330 18.47 -5.74 -18.14
C TYR A 330 18.37 -4.58 -17.14
N TYR A 331 19.26 -4.55 -16.14
CA TYR A 331 19.22 -3.54 -15.08
C TYR A 331 19.66 -2.17 -15.58
N THR A 332 20.64 -2.13 -16.47
CA THR A 332 21.05 -0.90 -17.17
C THR A 332 19.89 -0.35 -18.01
N LEU A 333 19.15 -1.19 -18.74
CA LEU A 333 17.97 -0.76 -19.46
C LEU A 333 16.89 -0.18 -18.54
N LEU A 334 16.74 -0.73 -17.33
CA LEU A 334 15.79 -0.20 -16.34
C LEU A 334 16.19 1.18 -15.79
N ARG A 335 17.44 1.59 -15.91
CA ARG A 335 17.91 2.94 -15.53
C ARG A 335 17.52 4.00 -16.57
N VAL A 336 17.27 3.61 -17.82
CA VAL A 336 16.95 4.53 -18.92
C VAL A 336 15.51 5.06 -18.76
N PRO A 337 15.31 6.41 -18.70
CA PRO A 337 13.97 7.01 -18.75
C PRO A 337 13.17 6.53 -19.97
N GLY A 338 11.88 6.26 -19.78
CA GLY A 338 11.01 5.78 -20.85
C GLY A 338 11.08 4.27 -21.14
N ILE A 339 11.96 3.51 -20.45
CA ILE A 339 12.06 2.05 -20.55
C ILE A 339 11.58 1.42 -19.24
N GLY A 340 10.50 0.67 -19.28
CA GLY A 340 9.94 -0.06 -18.15
C GLY A 340 10.30 -1.54 -18.18
N THR A 341 9.94 -2.28 -17.13
CA THR A 341 10.28 -3.70 -16.96
C THR A 341 9.77 -4.58 -18.12
N LYS A 342 8.56 -4.34 -18.62
CA LYS A 342 8.00 -5.06 -19.79
C LYS A 342 8.77 -4.72 -21.06
N ILE A 343 9.11 -3.44 -21.25
CA ILE A 343 9.83 -2.95 -22.43
C ILE A 343 11.27 -3.46 -22.44
N ALA A 344 11.97 -3.42 -21.30
CA ALA A 344 13.32 -3.97 -21.18
C ALA A 344 13.37 -5.45 -21.57
N ARG A 345 12.39 -6.25 -21.10
CA ARG A 345 12.29 -7.68 -21.51
C ARG A 345 12.05 -7.84 -23.01
N ARG A 346 11.19 -7.02 -23.61
CA ARG A 346 10.94 -7.04 -25.06
C ARG A 346 12.17 -6.67 -25.87
N ILE A 347 12.93 -5.64 -25.43
CA ILE A 347 14.21 -5.27 -26.03
C ILE A 347 15.19 -6.45 -25.96
N MET A 348 15.35 -7.05 -24.76
CA MET A 348 16.23 -8.21 -24.57
C MET A 348 15.86 -9.41 -25.47
N ALA A 349 14.59 -9.64 -25.70
CA ALA A 349 14.11 -10.69 -26.59
C ALA A 349 14.34 -10.33 -28.07
N ALA A 350 13.94 -9.14 -28.48
CA ALA A 350 13.98 -8.72 -29.88
C ALA A 350 15.42 -8.62 -30.44
N ARG A 351 16.36 -8.09 -29.66
CA ARG A 351 17.76 -7.92 -30.11
C ARG A 351 18.53 -9.24 -30.32
N ARG A 352 17.96 -10.39 -29.89
CA ARG A 352 18.53 -11.73 -30.18
C ARG A 352 18.39 -12.07 -31.66
N TYR A 353 17.40 -11.50 -32.34
CA TYR A 353 17.11 -11.80 -33.75
C TYR A 353 17.70 -10.75 -34.70
N ALA A 354 17.71 -9.49 -34.31
CA ALA A 354 18.24 -8.40 -35.12
C ALA A 354 18.72 -7.23 -34.26
N LYS A 355 19.68 -6.45 -34.77
CA LYS A 355 20.06 -5.18 -34.15
C LYS A 355 18.94 -4.15 -34.29
N LEU A 356 18.42 -3.69 -33.16
CA LEU A 356 17.32 -2.74 -33.09
C LEU A 356 17.77 -1.33 -33.47
N ASP A 357 16.86 -0.61 -34.09
CA ASP A 357 16.95 0.83 -34.31
C ASP A 357 15.81 1.60 -33.60
N PHE A 358 15.76 2.92 -33.76
CA PHE A 358 14.75 3.75 -33.08
C PHE A 358 13.31 3.46 -33.55
N SER A 359 13.13 3.01 -34.80
CA SER A 359 11.81 2.64 -35.31
C SER A 359 11.30 1.37 -34.65
N ASP A 360 12.18 0.42 -34.39
CA ASP A 360 11.89 -0.80 -33.69
C ASP A 360 11.57 -0.53 -32.22
N LEU A 361 12.32 0.36 -31.57
CA LEU A 361 12.07 0.78 -30.18
C LEU A 361 10.69 1.42 -30.03
N LYS A 362 10.24 2.22 -31.02
CA LYS A 362 8.89 2.79 -31.03
C LYS A 362 7.84 1.72 -31.11
N LYS A 363 8.00 0.70 -31.97
CA LYS A 363 7.10 -0.46 -32.11
C LYS A 363 7.05 -1.31 -30.82
N ILE A 364 8.19 -1.49 -30.14
CA ILE A 364 8.30 -2.20 -28.87
C ILE A 364 7.55 -1.45 -27.76
N GLY A 365 7.38 -0.13 -27.89
CA GLY A 365 6.65 0.73 -26.95
C GLY A 365 7.55 1.55 -26.04
N VAL A 366 8.82 1.77 -26.42
CA VAL A 366 9.72 2.70 -25.71
C VAL A 366 9.14 4.11 -25.79
N VAL A 367 9.09 4.80 -24.66
CA VAL A 367 8.65 6.21 -24.59
C VAL A 367 9.82 7.09 -25.09
N LEU A 368 9.96 7.16 -26.44
CA LEU A 368 11.10 7.82 -27.09
C LEU A 368 11.26 9.29 -26.69
N LYS A 369 10.16 10.02 -26.44
CA LYS A 369 10.23 11.42 -25.97
C LYS A 369 11.07 11.61 -24.69
N ARG A 370 11.19 10.57 -23.85
CA ARG A 370 12.07 10.58 -22.67
C ARG A 370 13.40 9.88 -22.95
N ALA A 371 13.38 8.76 -23.68
CA ALA A 371 14.55 7.90 -23.85
C ALA A 371 15.62 8.48 -24.78
N VAL A 372 15.26 9.30 -25.77
CA VAL A 372 16.17 9.78 -26.83
C VAL A 372 17.42 10.51 -26.33
N TYR A 373 17.32 11.13 -25.15
CA TYR A 373 18.46 11.83 -24.53
C TYR A 373 19.48 10.88 -23.90
N PHE A 374 19.09 9.63 -23.66
CA PHE A 374 19.83 8.69 -22.82
C PHE A 374 20.26 7.42 -23.52
N ILE A 375 19.95 7.25 -24.81
CA ILE A 375 20.21 6.00 -25.54
C ILE A 375 20.89 6.21 -26.88
N THR A 376 21.63 5.16 -27.27
CA THR A 376 22.10 4.97 -28.66
C THR A 376 21.55 3.67 -29.24
N CYS A 377 21.38 3.65 -30.55
CA CYS A 377 21.12 2.47 -31.34
C CYS A 377 22.20 2.35 -32.44
N LYS A 378 22.90 1.20 -32.47
CA LYS A 378 23.99 0.98 -33.41
C LYS A 378 25.08 2.06 -33.30
N GLY A 379 25.34 2.53 -32.07
CA GLY A 379 26.34 3.54 -31.75
C GLY A 379 25.96 5.00 -32.10
N LYS A 380 24.70 5.25 -32.49
CA LYS A 380 24.24 6.60 -32.86
C LYS A 380 23.06 7.03 -32.00
N MET A 381 23.04 8.28 -31.56
CA MET A 381 21.88 8.92 -30.99
C MET A 381 20.86 9.26 -32.08
N MET A 382 19.56 9.35 -31.73
CA MET A 382 18.53 9.75 -32.68
C MET A 382 18.67 11.18 -33.15
N TYR A 383 19.10 12.07 -32.25
CA TYR A 383 19.39 13.49 -32.52
C TYR A 383 20.72 13.86 -31.86
N HIS A 384 21.40 14.83 -32.42
CA HIS A 384 22.57 15.39 -31.74
C HIS A 384 22.13 16.14 -30.48
N THR A 385 22.33 15.52 -29.35
CA THR A 385 21.87 16.04 -28.04
C THR A 385 23.06 16.54 -27.25
N ARG A 386 22.95 17.76 -26.71
CA ARG A 386 23.91 18.24 -25.73
C ARG A 386 23.70 17.48 -24.43
N MET A 387 24.74 16.78 -23.95
CA MET A 387 24.72 16.04 -22.68
C MET A 387 24.96 17.01 -21.51
N GLU A 388 24.02 17.95 -21.35
CA GLU A 388 24.05 18.99 -20.32
C GLU A 388 22.76 18.90 -19.51
N GLU A 389 22.87 18.90 -18.19
CA GLU A 389 21.77 18.78 -17.25
C GLU A 389 20.63 19.78 -17.53
N GLY A 390 20.99 21.08 -17.62
CA GLY A 390 20.01 22.14 -17.83
C GLY A 390 19.33 22.09 -19.19
N TYR A 391 20.00 21.58 -20.24
CA TYR A 391 19.41 21.40 -21.56
C TYR A 391 18.37 20.25 -21.54
N ILE A 392 18.76 19.11 -21.02
CA ILE A 392 17.89 17.91 -20.98
C ILE A 392 16.70 18.15 -20.07
N THR A 393 16.91 18.73 -18.89
CA THR A 393 15.84 19.05 -17.94
C THR A 393 14.78 19.96 -18.56
N ARG A 394 15.17 21.05 -19.21
CA ARG A 394 14.24 21.96 -19.89
C ARG A 394 13.39 21.23 -20.93
N ASN A 395 14.01 20.37 -21.75
CA ASN A 395 13.30 19.63 -22.78
C ASN A 395 12.33 18.60 -22.17
N LEU A 396 12.72 17.91 -21.08
CA LEU A 396 11.83 16.99 -20.38
C LEU A 396 10.63 17.72 -19.75
N MET A 397 10.86 18.86 -19.10
CA MET A 397 9.79 19.70 -18.52
C MET A 397 8.82 20.23 -19.57
N TYR A 398 9.32 20.65 -20.72
CA TYR A 398 8.46 21.11 -21.83
C TYR A 398 7.54 20.00 -22.33
N GLN A 399 8.03 18.76 -22.37
CA GLN A 399 7.25 17.59 -22.80
C GLN A 399 6.28 17.06 -21.76
N GLU A 400 6.47 17.33 -20.49
CA GLU A 400 5.59 16.95 -19.40
C GLU A 400 4.48 17.97 -19.11
N ARG A 401 4.59 19.18 -19.65
CA ARG A 401 3.48 20.14 -19.58
C ARG A 401 2.25 19.54 -20.27
N PRO A 402 1.05 19.57 -19.62
CA PRO A 402 -0.20 19.26 -20.33
C PRO A 402 -0.25 20.15 -21.57
N MET A 403 -0.57 19.54 -22.69
CA MET A 403 -0.76 20.27 -23.92
C MET A 403 -1.94 21.22 -23.70
N GLN A 404 -1.64 22.48 -23.40
CA GLN A 404 -2.64 23.53 -23.33
C GLN A 404 -3.15 23.72 -24.78
N MET A 405 -4.31 23.17 -25.06
CA MET A 405 -5.00 23.44 -26.30
C MET A 405 -5.52 24.87 -26.23
N LEU A 406 -4.86 25.78 -26.90
CA LEU A 406 -5.44 27.10 -27.22
C LEU A 406 -6.63 26.82 -28.13
N LEU A 407 -7.83 27.02 -27.60
CA LEU A 407 -9.03 27.08 -28.43
C LEU A 407 -8.96 28.31 -29.33
N SER A 408 -9.64 28.27 -30.47
CA SER A 408 -9.69 29.33 -31.46
C SER A 408 -10.19 30.69 -30.95
N ASP A 409 -10.74 30.72 -29.74
CA ASP A 409 -11.21 31.90 -29.00
C ASP A 409 -10.19 32.47 -27.99
N GLY A 410 -8.98 31.89 -27.92
CA GLY A 410 -7.92 32.34 -26.98
C GLY A 410 -8.10 31.85 -25.55
N THR A 411 -9.08 31.01 -25.25
CA THR A 411 -9.24 30.41 -23.93
C THR A 411 -8.36 29.18 -23.75
N VAL A 412 -7.78 29.03 -22.55
CA VAL A 412 -6.94 27.87 -22.18
C VAL A 412 -7.83 26.83 -21.52
N GLN A 413 -8.06 25.71 -22.19
CA GLN A 413 -8.73 24.57 -21.58
C GLN A 413 -7.72 23.75 -20.79
N THR A 414 -7.77 23.79 -19.47
CA THR A 414 -7.09 22.86 -18.58
C THR A 414 -7.96 21.61 -18.45
N TYR A 415 -7.43 20.45 -18.86
CA TYR A 415 -8.04 19.17 -18.53
C TYR A 415 -7.80 18.90 -17.03
N GLU A 416 -8.81 19.16 -16.21
CA GLU A 416 -8.86 18.59 -14.87
C GLU A 416 -9.20 17.10 -15.01
N GLN A 417 -8.37 16.24 -14.41
CA GLN A 417 -8.70 14.84 -14.25
C GLN A 417 -9.86 14.79 -13.25
N LEU A 418 -11.07 14.62 -13.75
CA LEU A 418 -12.25 14.46 -12.91
C LEU A 418 -12.06 13.22 -12.03
N SER A 419 -12.20 13.43 -10.73
CA SER A 419 -12.31 12.34 -9.77
C SER A 419 -13.57 11.53 -10.10
N LEU A 420 -13.51 10.22 -9.93
CA LEU A 420 -14.65 9.31 -10.11
C LEU A 420 -15.87 9.67 -9.21
N PHE A 421 -15.65 10.61 -8.27
CA PHE A 421 -16.62 11.06 -7.26
C PHE A 421 -17.04 12.54 -7.46
N ASP A 422 -16.64 13.17 -8.54
CA ASP A 422 -17.06 14.56 -8.85
C ASP A 422 -18.44 14.53 -9.50
N ASP A 423 -19.46 14.65 -8.66
CA ASP A 423 -20.88 14.64 -9.01
C ASP A 423 -21.32 15.99 -9.63
N ARG A 424 -20.64 16.41 -10.69
CA ARG A 424 -21.14 17.48 -11.56
C ARG A 424 -21.78 16.86 -12.78
N GLY A 425 -23.06 16.46 -12.60
CA GLY A 425 -23.90 15.93 -13.65
C GLY A 425 -23.88 16.76 -14.92
N LYS A 426 -23.09 16.32 -15.91
CA LYS A 426 -23.33 16.51 -17.33
C LYS A 426 -22.79 15.29 -18.05
N ILE A 427 -23.65 14.30 -18.20
CA ILE A 427 -23.50 13.32 -19.27
C ILE A 427 -23.73 14.12 -20.58
N VAL A 428 -22.66 14.27 -21.34
CA VAL A 428 -22.79 14.64 -22.75
C VAL A 428 -22.63 13.35 -23.56
N VAL A 429 -23.69 12.99 -24.24
CA VAL A 429 -23.80 11.85 -25.18
C VAL A 429 -22.77 11.97 -26.29
#